data_71da2eece91b5823e3a926efd020cdbc
#
_entry.id   71da2eece91b5823e3a926efd020cdbc
#
_cell.length_a   1.000
_cell.length_b   1.000
_cell.length_c   1.000
_cell.angle_alpha   90.00
_cell.angle_beta   90.00
_cell.angle_gamma   90.00
#
_symmetry.space_group_name_H-M   'P 1'
#
loop_
_entity.id
_entity.type
_entity.pdbx_description
1 polymer ?
#
loop_
_entity_poly.entity_id
_entity_poly.type
_entity_poly.pdbx_seq_one_letter_code
_entity_poly.pdbx_strand_id
1 'polypeptide(L)'
;ETDAAEFDLEADEYVALPKGDVQKRKEVVQDVTLHDLDMANAKPQGGQDIMSVVGQLVKGRRTEVTDKLRNEINRVVDKYIQQGIAELVPGVLFIDEVHMLDMECFTYLNRALESTISPHVILATNRGQSTVRGTEFDGGLSAGIVAPHGIPLDLLDRCMIVRTLPY
;
A
#
# COMPACT_ATOMS: atom_id res chain seq x y z
N GLU A 1 3.97 -24.75 18.36
CA GLU A 1 3.42 -25.48 19.53
C GLU A 1 3.78 -26.93 19.39
N THR A 2 4.29 -27.55 20.46
CA THR A 2 4.58 -28.97 20.52
C THR A 2 3.41 -29.67 21.20
N ASP A 3 3.01 -30.85 20.71
CA ASP A 3 1.95 -31.64 21.36
C ASP A 3 2.24 -31.91 22.85
N ALA A 4 3.51 -31.88 23.24
CA ALA A 4 3.95 -32.02 24.64
C ALA A 4 3.55 -30.85 25.55
N ALA A 5 3.19 -29.68 25.00
CA ALA A 5 2.72 -28.54 25.79
C ALA A 5 1.27 -28.70 26.31
N GLU A 6 0.54 -29.66 25.78
CA GLU A 6 -0.84 -29.95 26.18
C GLU A 6 -0.91 -30.97 27.33
N PHE A 7 0.23 -31.56 27.75
CA PHE A 7 0.28 -32.55 28.83
C PHE A 7 0.55 -31.85 30.17
N ASP A 8 -0.34 -32.07 31.12
CA ASP A 8 -0.18 -31.58 32.48
C ASP A 8 0.92 -32.39 33.20
N LEU A 9 2.00 -31.73 33.57
CA LEU A 9 3.14 -32.33 34.27
C LEU A 9 2.83 -32.66 35.74
N GLU A 10 1.70 -32.20 36.28
CA GLU A 10 1.23 -32.43 37.63
C GLU A 10 0.15 -33.55 37.70
N ALA A 11 -0.13 -34.23 36.59
CA ALA A 11 -1.12 -35.31 36.58
C ALA A 11 -0.62 -36.52 37.35
N ASP A 12 -1.44 -37.05 38.26
CA ASP A 12 -1.17 -38.24 39.05
C ASP A 12 -1.11 -39.54 38.21
N GLU A 13 -1.45 -39.49 36.94
CA GLU A 13 -1.38 -40.62 36.01
C GLU A 13 -0.15 -40.50 35.08
N TYR A 14 0.53 -41.64 34.91
CA TYR A 14 1.63 -41.75 33.97
C TYR A 14 1.13 -41.60 32.52
N VAL A 15 1.45 -40.46 31.90
CA VAL A 15 1.16 -40.21 30.51
C VAL A 15 2.36 -40.62 29.67
N ALA A 16 2.17 -41.59 28.77
CA ALA A 16 3.23 -42.04 27.87
C ALA A 16 3.61 -40.91 26.90
N LEU A 17 4.92 -40.71 26.72
CA LEU A 17 5.42 -39.75 25.71
C LEU A 17 4.88 -40.10 24.32
N PRO A 18 4.37 -39.13 23.54
CA PRO A 18 3.84 -39.42 22.23
C PRO A 18 4.93 -39.97 21.31
N LYS A 19 4.62 -41.05 20.60
CA LYS A 19 5.51 -41.68 19.62
C LYS A 19 5.30 -40.96 18.29
N GLY A 20 6.33 -40.29 17.80
CA GLY A 20 6.31 -39.61 16.50
C GLY A 20 6.85 -38.20 16.57
N ASP A 21 6.65 -37.45 15.49
CA ASP A 21 7.04 -36.03 15.39
C ASP A 21 6.19 -35.20 16.34
N VAL A 22 6.80 -34.69 17.39
CA VAL A 22 6.16 -33.85 18.42
C VAL A 22 5.90 -32.43 17.89
N GLN A 23 6.53 -32.08 16.77
CA GLN A 23 6.37 -30.78 16.11
C GLN A 23 5.37 -30.87 14.97
N LYS A 24 4.27 -30.15 15.07
CA LYS A 24 3.34 -29.93 13.95
C LYS A 24 3.72 -28.65 13.24
N ARG A 25 3.84 -28.73 11.91
CA ARG A 25 3.99 -27.52 11.08
C ARG A 25 2.63 -26.81 11.06
N LYS A 26 2.57 -25.62 11.64
CA LYS A 26 1.37 -24.77 11.66
C LYS A 26 1.55 -23.69 10.59
N GLU A 27 0.60 -23.58 9.69
CA GLU A 27 0.54 -22.48 8.75
C GLU A 27 -0.20 -21.31 9.43
N VAL A 28 0.49 -20.18 9.54
CA VAL A 28 -0.08 -18.95 10.09
C VAL A 28 -0.22 -17.98 8.93
N VAL A 29 -1.45 -17.59 8.63
CA VAL A 29 -1.75 -16.53 7.66
C VAL A 29 -1.76 -15.21 8.42
N GLN A 30 -0.97 -14.25 7.95
CA GLN A 30 -0.87 -12.92 8.53
C GLN A 30 -1.17 -11.87 7.48
N ASP A 31 -2.10 -10.96 7.79
CA ASP A 31 -2.40 -9.81 6.97
C ASP A 31 -1.38 -8.70 7.26
N VAL A 32 -0.71 -8.23 6.21
CA VAL A 32 0.32 -7.17 6.29
C VAL A 32 0.08 -6.16 5.19
N THR A 33 0.10 -4.87 5.51
CA THR A 33 0.00 -3.83 4.51
C THR A 33 1.37 -3.52 3.90
N LEU A 34 1.39 -3.04 2.64
CA LEU A 34 2.62 -2.57 2.00
C LEU A 34 3.28 -1.43 2.78
N HIS A 35 2.46 -0.58 3.41
CA HIS A 35 2.94 0.49 4.27
C HIS A 35 3.69 -0.03 5.49
N ASP A 36 3.20 -1.09 6.13
CA ASP A 36 3.86 -1.71 7.29
C ASP A 36 5.21 -2.31 6.89
N LEU A 37 5.30 -2.91 5.69
CA LEU A 37 6.55 -3.41 5.13
C LEU A 37 7.54 -2.27 4.85
N ASP A 38 7.07 -1.17 4.26
CA ASP A 38 7.87 0.03 4.02
C ASP A 38 8.44 0.57 5.33
N MET A 39 7.60 0.70 6.35
CA MET A 39 7.99 1.23 7.67
C MET A 39 8.92 0.29 8.43
N ALA A 40 8.71 -1.01 8.34
CA ALA A 40 9.58 -2.00 8.98
C ALA A 40 11.00 -1.98 8.37
N ASN A 41 11.11 -1.82 7.05
CA ASN A 41 12.39 -1.78 6.33
C ASN A 41 13.04 -0.39 6.33
N ALA A 42 12.26 0.67 6.52
CA ALA A 42 12.79 2.03 6.65
C ALA A 42 13.52 2.27 7.97
N LYS A 43 13.25 1.45 9.00
CA LYS A 43 14.01 1.51 10.25
C LYS A 43 15.41 0.95 10.00
N PRO A 44 16.49 1.75 10.19
CA PRO A 44 17.83 1.21 10.08
C PRO A 44 17.97 0.05 11.09
N GLN A 45 18.32 -1.13 10.60
CA GLN A 45 18.76 -2.24 11.45
C GLN A 45 20.11 -1.83 12.06
N GLY A 46 20.07 -0.88 12.99
CA GLY A 46 21.23 -0.45 13.74
C GLY A 46 21.56 -1.54 14.74
N GLY A 47 22.76 -2.08 14.61
CA GLY A 47 23.35 -2.93 15.62
C GLY A 47 23.21 -2.31 17.02
N GLN A 48 23.24 -3.15 18.02
CA GLN A 48 23.03 -2.89 19.45
C GLN A 48 24.08 -1.94 20.08
N ASP A 49 24.46 -0.86 19.40
CA ASP A 49 25.31 0.16 19.97
C ASP A 49 24.46 1.21 20.70
N ILE A 50 24.69 1.31 22.01
CA ILE A 50 24.07 2.29 22.91
C ILE A 50 24.15 3.72 22.36
N MET A 51 25.20 4.04 21.59
CA MET A 51 25.37 5.32 20.90
C MET A 51 24.36 5.57 19.78
N SER A 52 23.85 4.51 19.13
CA SER A 52 22.84 4.64 18.08
C SER A 52 21.47 4.97 18.65
N VAL A 53 21.17 4.44 19.85
CA VAL A 53 19.90 4.69 20.57
C VAL A 53 19.84 6.15 21.06
N VAL A 54 20.93 6.70 21.55
CA VAL A 54 21.01 8.11 21.97
C VAL A 54 20.91 9.05 20.76
N GLY A 55 21.51 8.68 19.62
CA GLY A 55 21.39 9.44 18.36
C GLY A 55 19.97 9.45 17.79
N GLN A 56 19.18 8.41 18.03
CA GLN A 56 17.76 8.34 17.62
C GLN A 56 16.85 9.21 18.52
N LEU A 57 17.18 9.34 19.79
CA LEU A 57 16.41 10.16 20.74
C LEU A 57 16.60 11.68 20.51
N VAL A 58 17.78 12.09 20.01
CA VAL A 58 18.11 13.52 19.81
C VAL A 58 17.71 14.02 18.43
N LYS A 59 17.68 13.16 17.40
CA LYS A 59 17.16 13.50 16.08
C LYS A 59 15.88 12.70 15.86
N GLY A 60 14.74 13.37 15.97
CA GLY A 60 13.46 12.86 15.48
C GLY A 60 13.54 12.63 13.97
N ARG A 61 14.31 11.62 13.55
CA ARG A 61 14.39 11.19 12.16
C ARG A 61 13.03 10.62 11.79
N ARG A 62 12.24 11.43 11.09
CA ARG A 62 11.20 10.87 10.22
C ARG A 62 11.93 9.92 9.28
N THR A 63 11.65 8.65 9.41
CA THR A 63 12.09 7.63 8.46
C THR A 63 11.38 7.93 7.14
N GLU A 64 12.08 8.56 6.21
CA GLU A 64 11.55 8.77 4.87
C GLU A 64 11.63 7.45 4.10
N VAL A 65 10.48 6.99 3.65
CA VAL A 65 10.40 5.87 2.71
C VAL A 65 10.85 6.40 1.36
N THR A 66 12.07 6.01 0.93
CA THR A 66 12.60 6.41 -0.37
C THR A 66 11.96 5.59 -1.49
N ASP A 67 11.85 6.19 -2.70
CA ASP A 67 11.31 5.48 -3.88
C ASP A 67 12.13 4.20 -4.21
N LYS A 68 13.42 4.21 -3.93
CA LYS A 68 14.26 3.01 -4.10
C LYS A 68 13.82 1.87 -3.20
N LEU A 69 13.60 2.15 -1.91
CA LEU A 69 13.13 1.16 -0.94
C LEU A 69 11.76 0.61 -1.34
N ARG A 70 10.85 1.49 -1.73
CA ARG A 70 9.51 1.11 -2.18
C ARG A 70 9.54 0.19 -3.40
N ASN A 71 10.36 0.52 -4.39
CA ASN A 71 10.53 -0.31 -5.57
C ASN A 71 11.16 -1.67 -5.25
N GLU A 72 12.07 -1.73 -4.28
CA GLU A 72 12.70 -2.98 -3.85
C GLU A 72 11.69 -3.87 -3.10
N ILE A 73 10.90 -3.29 -2.21
CA ILE A 73 9.82 -4.00 -1.51
C ILE A 73 8.79 -4.53 -2.50
N ASN A 74 8.36 -3.72 -3.46
CA ASN A 74 7.42 -4.16 -4.50
C ASN A 74 7.96 -5.38 -5.27
N ARG A 75 9.24 -5.39 -5.62
CA ARG A 75 9.87 -6.54 -6.29
C ARG A 75 9.88 -7.81 -5.41
N VAL A 76 10.13 -7.64 -4.12
CA VAL A 76 10.10 -8.77 -3.17
C VAL A 76 8.68 -9.32 -3.01
N VAL A 77 7.70 -8.43 -2.90
CA VAL A 77 6.28 -8.81 -2.81
C VAL A 77 5.82 -9.52 -4.08
N ASP A 78 6.14 -9.00 -5.26
CA ASP A 78 5.83 -9.65 -6.54
C ASP A 78 6.43 -11.05 -6.61
N LYS A 79 7.67 -11.24 -6.13
CA LYS A 79 8.31 -12.55 -6.07
C LYS A 79 7.58 -13.52 -5.13
N TYR A 80 7.11 -13.05 -3.98
CA TYR A 80 6.34 -13.88 -3.05
C TYR A 80 4.97 -14.28 -3.61
N ILE A 81 4.33 -13.38 -4.35
CA ILE A 81 3.08 -13.66 -5.06
C ILE A 81 3.31 -14.74 -6.14
N GLN A 82 4.38 -14.61 -6.94
CA GLN A 82 4.73 -15.58 -7.98
C GLN A 82 5.07 -16.96 -7.40
N GLN A 83 5.63 -17.02 -6.20
CA GLN A 83 5.94 -18.26 -5.49
C GLN A 83 4.73 -18.87 -4.77
N GLY A 84 3.58 -18.20 -4.76
CA GLY A 84 2.39 -18.65 -4.05
C GLY A 84 2.50 -18.59 -2.52
N ILE A 85 3.49 -17.85 -1.98
CA ILE A 85 3.69 -17.65 -0.54
C ILE A 85 2.79 -16.53 -0.02
N ALA A 86 2.48 -15.55 -0.87
CA ALA A 86 1.62 -14.42 -0.53
C ALA A 86 0.52 -14.26 -1.56
N GLU A 87 -0.61 -13.72 -1.12
CA GLU A 87 -1.73 -13.33 -1.96
C GLU A 87 -1.96 -11.82 -1.82
N LEU A 88 -2.16 -11.14 -2.94
CA LEU A 88 -2.48 -9.72 -2.94
C LEU A 88 -3.99 -9.52 -2.78
N VAL A 89 -4.39 -8.83 -1.71
CA VAL A 89 -5.74 -8.34 -1.55
C VAL A 89 -5.75 -6.85 -1.91
N PRO A 90 -6.30 -6.47 -3.09
CA PRO A 90 -6.28 -5.07 -3.52
C PRO A 90 -7.16 -4.21 -2.61
N GLY A 91 -6.64 -3.04 -2.24
CA GLY A 91 -7.39 -2.02 -1.53
C GLY A 91 -8.30 -1.21 -2.46
N VAL A 92 -9.04 -0.27 -1.89
CA VAL A 92 -9.88 0.68 -2.63
C VAL A 92 -9.43 2.10 -2.31
N LEU A 93 -9.11 2.86 -3.35
CA LEU A 93 -8.84 4.30 -3.25
C LEU A 93 -10.06 5.05 -3.77
N PHE A 94 -10.75 5.76 -2.89
CA PHE A 94 -11.86 6.65 -3.25
C PHE A 94 -11.39 8.10 -3.20
N ILE A 95 -11.57 8.84 -4.31
CA ILE A 95 -11.26 10.27 -4.41
C ILE A 95 -12.54 10.99 -4.79
N ASP A 96 -13.05 11.78 -3.85
CA ASP A 96 -14.17 12.68 -4.10
C ASP A 96 -13.66 14.02 -4.67
N GLU A 97 -14.51 14.70 -5.43
CA GLU A 97 -14.19 15.99 -6.06
C GLU A 97 -12.86 15.95 -6.85
N VAL A 98 -12.65 14.90 -7.61
CA VAL A 98 -11.38 14.61 -8.29
C VAL A 98 -10.89 15.76 -9.21
N HIS A 99 -11.82 16.60 -9.70
CA HIS A 99 -11.49 17.78 -10.50
C HIS A 99 -10.70 18.86 -9.74
N MET A 100 -10.57 18.70 -8.41
CA MET A 100 -9.75 19.60 -7.58
C MET A 100 -8.27 19.24 -7.61
N LEU A 101 -7.92 18.07 -8.15
CA LEU A 101 -6.53 17.67 -8.33
C LEU A 101 -5.90 18.46 -9.49
N ASP A 102 -4.60 18.69 -9.38
CA ASP A 102 -3.79 19.30 -10.41
C ASP A 102 -3.21 18.28 -11.40
N MET A 103 -2.64 18.76 -12.49
CA MET A 103 -2.10 17.94 -13.57
C MET A 103 -0.99 16.97 -13.09
N GLU A 104 -0.20 17.39 -12.12
CA GLU A 104 0.87 16.54 -11.56
C GLU A 104 0.30 15.32 -10.82
N CYS A 105 -0.76 15.52 -10.04
CA CYS A 105 -1.47 14.44 -9.37
C CYS A 105 -2.08 13.44 -10.36
N PHE A 106 -2.68 13.93 -11.45
CA PHE A 106 -3.22 13.06 -12.50
C PHE A 106 -2.14 12.24 -13.20
N THR A 107 -0.99 12.86 -13.47
CA THR A 107 0.16 12.15 -14.04
C THR A 107 0.67 11.06 -13.12
N TYR A 108 0.71 11.34 -11.80
CA TYR A 108 1.08 10.34 -10.80
C TYR A 108 0.07 9.19 -10.76
N LEU A 109 -1.22 9.47 -10.75
CA LEU A 109 -2.28 8.46 -10.78
C LEU A 109 -2.19 7.56 -12.00
N ASN A 110 -1.93 8.12 -13.19
CA ASN A 110 -1.73 7.33 -14.41
C ASN A 110 -0.61 6.30 -14.25
N ARG A 111 0.51 6.70 -13.66
CA ARG A 111 1.63 5.79 -13.39
C ARG A 111 1.30 4.76 -12.31
N ALA A 112 0.56 5.16 -11.28
CA ALA A 112 0.16 4.27 -10.20
C ALA A 112 -0.79 3.16 -10.69
N LEU A 113 -1.70 3.50 -11.61
CA LEU A 113 -2.64 2.54 -12.21
C LEU A 113 -1.97 1.47 -13.09
N GLU A 114 -0.77 1.72 -13.57
CA GLU A 114 0.01 0.75 -14.36
C GLU A 114 0.70 -0.31 -13.50
N SER A 115 0.73 -0.12 -12.18
CA SER A 115 1.35 -1.08 -11.26
C SER A 115 0.50 -2.33 -11.09
N THR A 116 1.14 -3.50 -11.01
CA THR A 116 0.48 -4.79 -10.74
C THR A 116 -0.18 -4.86 -9.36
N ILE A 117 0.29 -4.04 -8.44
CA ILE A 117 -0.20 -3.95 -7.05
C ILE A 117 -1.09 -2.71 -6.81
N SER A 118 -1.66 -2.14 -7.89
CA SER A 118 -2.52 -0.97 -7.77
C SER A 118 -3.85 -1.31 -7.07
N PRO A 119 -4.38 -0.37 -6.25
CA PRO A 119 -5.71 -0.52 -5.68
C PRO A 119 -6.80 -0.32 -6.74
N HIS A 120 -8.03 -0.69 -6.41
CA HIS A 120 -9.20 -0.26 -7.17
C HIS A 120 -9.43 1.22 -6.94
N VAL A 121 -9.44 2.02 -8.02
CA VAL A 121 -9.60 3.48 -7.93
C VAL A 121 -11.01 3.87 -8.33
N ILE A 122 -11.69 4.60 -7.44
CA ILE A 122 -13.02 5.16 -7.66
C ILE A 122 -12.91 6.68 -7.54
N LEU A 123 -13.26 7.36 -8.63
CA LEU A 123 -13.22 8.80 -8.74
C LEU A 123 -14.64 9.35 -8.79
N ALA A 124 -14.94 10.38 -8.00
CA ALA A 124 -16.23 11.04 -8.01
C ALA A 124 -16.07 12.51 -8.41
N THR A 125 -17.01 13.02 -9.24
CA THR A 125 -17.05 14.43 -9.63
C THR A 125 -18.47 14.83 -10.02
N ASN A 126 -18.79 16.08 -9.75
CA ASN A 126 -20.07 16.72 -10.15
C ASN A 126 -19.89 17.69 -11.32
N ARG A 127 -18.67 17.79 -11.89
CA ARG A 127 -18.37 18.74 -12.97
C ARG A 127 -18.70 18.16 -14.34
N GLY A 128 -19.18 19.04 -15.23
CA GLY A 128 -19.30 18.77 -16.66
C GLY A 128 -18.00 19.11 -17.39
N GLN A 129 -18.05 19.98 -18.39
CA GLN A 129 -16.85 20.54 -19.02
C GLN A 129 -16.21 21.56 -18.05
N SER A 130 -14.96 21.36 -17.72
CA SER A 130 -14.23 22.29 -16.85
C SER A 130 -12.73 22.28 -17.17
N THR A 131 -12.05 23.35 -16.76
CA THR A 131 -10.60 23.47 -16.95
C THR A 131 -9.88 22.51 -16.01
N VAL A 132 -8.90 21.80 -16.53
CA VAL A 132 -8.01 20.97 -15.73
C VAL A 132 -7.10 21.87 -14.90
N ARG A 133 -7.12 21.70 -13.60
CA ARG A 133 -6.35 22.51 -12.68
C ARG A 133 -4.84 22.30 -12.88
N GLY A 134 -4.06 23.37 -12.75
CA GLY A 134 -2.61 23.33 -12.99
C GLY A 134 -2.21 23.48 -14.45
N THR A 135 -3.17 23.65 -15.38
CA THR A 135 -2.90 23.98 -16.79
C THR A 135 -3.06 25.48 -17.09
N GLU A 136 -3.46 26.26 -16.09
CA GLU A 136 -3.61 27.70 -16.20
C GLU A 136 -2.23 28.36 -16.11
N PHE A 137 -1.78 28.97 -17.23
CA PHE A 137 -0.55 29.76 -17.20
C PHE A 137 -0.79 31.12 -16.55
N ASP A 138 0.06 31.48 -15.60
CA ASP A 138 0.14 32.81 -15.00
C ASP A 138 0.48 33.86 -16.10
N GLY A 139 -0.52 34.44 -16.69
CA GLY A 139 -0.28 35.45 -17.70
C GLY A 139 -1.50 35.86 -18.54
N GLY A 140 -2.66 35.32 -18.30
CA GLY A 140 -3.93 35.87 -18.84
C GLY A 140 -4.22 35.66 -20.30
N LEU A 141 -3.38 34.97 -21.08
CA LEU A 141 -3.58 34.75 -22.52
C LEU A 141 -3.72 33.28 -22.96
N SER A 142 -3.47 32.32 -22.07
CA SER A 142 -3.66 30.91 -22.41
C SER A 142 -4.82 30.36 -21.58
N ALA A 143 -5.95 30.13 -22.25
CA ALA A 143 -7.05 29.35 -21.65
C ALA A 143 -6.51 27.95 -21.26
N GLY A 144 -6.64 27.58 -20.02
CA GLY A 144 -6.25 26.26 -19.57
C GLY A 144 -6.93 25.14 -20.37
N ILE A 145 -6.43 23.95 -20.29
CA ILE A 145 -6.98 22.80 -21.01
C ILE A 145 -8.37 22.47 -20.45
N VAL A 146 -9.39 22.62 -21.29
CA VAL A 146 -10.76 22.23 -20.94
C VAL A 146 -10.95 20.77 -21.29
N ALA A 147 -11.36 19.99 -20.30
CA ALA A 147 -11.62 18.57 -20.47
C ALA A 147 -12.95 18.16 -19.81
N PRO A 148 -13.57 17.06 -20.25
CA PRO A 148 -14.74 16.52 -19.59
C PRO A 148 -14.41 16.18 -18.13
N HIS A 149 -15.29 16.58 -17.24
CA HIS A 149 -15.17 16.34 -15.81
C HIS A 149 -13.97 17.01 -15.12
N GLY A 150 -13.20 17.85 -15.82
CA GLY A 150 -11.96 18.44 -15.32
C GLY A 150 -10.83 17.41 -15.13
N ILE A 151 -10.89 16.31 -15.88
CA ILE A 151 -9.92 15.22 -15.83
C ILE A 151 -9.22 15.15 -17.18
N PRO A 152 -7.87 14.98 -17.22
CA PRO A 152 -7.16 14.79 -18.48
C PRO A 152 -7.70 13.58 -19.27
N LEU A 153 -7.77 13.69 -20.58
CA LEU A 153 -8.31 12.63 -21.44
C LEU A 153 -7.54 11.31 -21.29
N ASP A 154 -6.23 11.37 -21.10
CA ASP A 154 -5.38 10.19 -20.94
C ASP A 154 -5.80 9.32 -19.75
N LEU A 155 -6.24 9.96 -18.66
CA LEU A 155 -6.77 9.23 -17.50
C LEU A 155 -8.23 8.81 -17.75
N LEU A 156 -9.02 9.67 -18.35
CA LEU A 156 -10.43 9.41 -18.59
C LEU A 156 -10.65 8.21 -19.53
N ASP A 157 -9.81 8.04 -20.53
CA ASP A 157 -9.86 6.91 -21.48
C ASP A 157 -9.56 5.56 -20.81
N ARG A 158 -8.95 5.58 -19.64
CA ARG A 158 -8.68 4.38 -18.83
C ARG A 158 -9.77 4.09 -17.80
N CYS A 159 -10.73 4.99 -17.64
CA CYS A 159 -11.77 4.89 -16.62
C CYS A 159 -13.11 4.45 -17.21
N MET A 160 -13.83 3.63 -16.48
CA MET A 160 -15.24 3.37 -16.76
C MET A 160 -16.09 4.51 -16.18
N ILE A 161 -16.85 5.20 -17.02
CA ILE A 161 -17.69 6.32 -16.61
C ILE A 161 -19.09 5.82 -16.27
N VAL A 162 -19.51 6.06 -15.03
CA VAL A 162 -20.85 5.74 -14.54
C VAL A 162 -21.58 7.05 -14.23
N ARG A 163 -22.67 7.30 -14.93
CA ARG A 163 -23.53 8.45 -14.65
C ARG A 163 -24.49 8.14 -13.52
N THR A 164 -24.41 8.91 -12.45
CA THR A 164 -25.37 8.83 -11.35
C THR A 164 -26.60 9.67 -11.66
N LEU A 165 -27.79 9.18 -11.27
CA LEU A 165 -29.04 9.91 -11.35
C LEU A 165 -29.46 10.32 -9.95
N PRO A 166 -29.99 11.55 -9.76
CA PRO A 166 -30.57 11.93 -8.47
C PRO A 166 -31.82 11.09 -8.19
N TYR A 167 -32.11 10.88 -6.93
CA TYR A 167 -33.35 10.26 -6.46
C TYR A 167 -34.54 11.13 -6.73
#